data_729d2eb91ee9c32e41286bcd3dfc15a5
#
_entry.id   729d2eb91ee9c32e41286bcd3dfc15a5
#
_cell.length_a   1.000
_cell.length_b   1.000
_cell.length_c   1.000
_cell.angle_alpha   90.00
_cell.angle_beta   90.00
_cell.angle_gamma   90.00
#
_symmetry.space_group_name_H-M   'P 1'
#
loop_
_entity.id
_entity.type
_entity.pdbx_description
1 polymer ?
#
loop_
_entity_poly.entity_id
_entity_poly.type
_entity_poly.pdbx_seq_one_letter_code
_entity_poly.pdbx_strand_id
1 'polypeptide(L)'
;MLHSQVPGSVLAVFAHPDDTESACGGTLARWAGAGAEITVVICCSGDKGSSDAKAKPAALIRRRAKEAAAAMGTLGLPTPVNLGHPDGSIDESLRRQIRGEVVELIRQRRAEVVLCPDPTAVLFGRHYVNHRDHRDVGWAALDAAAHEAGLPHYWPDRGAPHQASELWLAGTLEPDTWVDISDSLETKARALMCHESQLEEPGEWLRRMVERRAESDGKAAGVQYAEGFRRILLG
;
A
#
# COMPACT_ATOMS: atom_id res chain seq x y z
N MET A 1 0.62 19.06 6.35
CA MET A 1 1.37 19.15 7.64
C MET A 1 2.45 18.07 7.63
N LEU A 2 3.69 18.40 8.04
CA LEU A 2 4.75 17.39 8.20
C LEU A 2 4.46 16.53 9.45
N HIS A 3 4.44 15.20 9.29
CA HIS A 3 4.15 14.24 10.34
C HIS A 3 5.43 13.53 10.78
N SER A 4 5.73 13.56 12.06
CA SER A 4 6.96 12.99 12.63
C SER A 4 6.73 11.82 13.59
N GLN A 5 5.50 11.59 14.01
CA GLN A 5 5.18 10.50 14.92
C GLN A 5 5.27 9.14 14.20
N VAL A 6 5.66 8.11 14.95
CA VAL A 6 5.73 6.74 14.48
C VAL A 6 4.63 5.95 15.16
N PRO A 7 3.69 5.36 14.39
CA PRO A 7 2.63 4.54 14.98
C PRO A 7 3.18 3.25 15.59
N GLY A 8 2.49 2.71 16.59
CA GLY A 8 2.87 1.43 17.19
C GLY A 8 2.62 0.25 16.25
N SER A 9 1.49 0.27 15.52
CA SER A 9 1.12 -0.81 14.60
C SER A 9 0.45 -0.29 13.34
N VAL A 10 0.83 -0.84 12.18
CA VAL A 10 0.35 -0.44 10.84
C VAL A 10 -0.12 -1.65 10.06
N LEU A 11 -1.29 -1.52 9.42
CA LEU A 11 -1.76 -2.43 8.38
C LEU A 11 -1.78 -1.67 7.04
N ALA A 12 -0.85 -1.99 6.15
CA ALA A 12 -0.78 -1.42 4.81
C ALA A 12 -1.41 -2.37 3.80
N VAL A 13 -2.54 -1.98 3.19
CA VAL A 13 -3.37 -2.83 2.31
C VAL A 13 -3.31 -2.29 0.89
N PHE A 14 -2.73 -3.06 -0.04
CA PHE A 14 -2.56 -2.66 -1.44
C PHE A 14 -3.06 -3.73 -2.41
N ALA A 15 -3.25 -3.34 -3.66
CA ALA A 15 -3.82 -4.21 -4.68
C ALA A 15 -2.79 -5.23 -5.18
N HIS A 16 -1.66 -4.78 -5.72
CA HIS A 16 -0.71 -5.64 -6.42
C HIS A 16 0.67 -5.67 -5.76
N PRO A 17 1.48 -6.69 -6.04
CA PRO A 17 2.92 -6.65 -5.72
C PRO A 17 3.58 -5.47 -6.43
N ASP A 18 4.20 -4.54 -5.73
CA ASP A 18 4.85 -3.28 -6.13
C ASP A 18 4.11 -1.98 -5.72
N ASP A 19 2.82 -2.03 -5.48
CA ASP A 19 2.03 -0.83 -5.11
C ASP A 19 2.51 -0.21 -3.78
N THR A 20 2.79 -1.04 -2.79
CA THR A 20 3.20 -0.60 -1.45
C THR A 20 4.48 0.22 -1.51
N GLU A 21 5.48 -0.29 -2.19
CA GLU A 21 6.79 0.36 -2.33
C GLU A 21 6.66 1.65 -3.11
N SER A 22 5.86 1.63 -4.18
CA SER A 22 5.60 2.80 -5.01
C SER A 22 4.89 3.91 -4.24
N ALA A 23 3.86 3.55 -3.46
CA ALA A 23 3.00 4.52 -2.78
C ALA A 23 3.61 5.07 -1.48
N CYS A 24 4.20 4.19 -0.65
CA CYS A 24 4.59 4.53 0.73
C CYS A 24 5.84 3.82 1.25
N GLY A 25 6.66 3.23 0.37
CA GLY A 25 7.82 2.44 0.77
C GLY A 25 8.83 3.19 1.64
N GLY A 26 9.03 4.49 1.40
CA GLY A 26 9.92 5.34 2.21
C GLY A 26 9.39 5.52 3.63
N THR A 27 8.10 5.79 3.76
CA THR A 27 7.41 5.93 5.05
C THR A 27 7.47 4.63 5.84
N LEU A 28 7.15 3.50 5.20
CA LEU A 28 7.18 2.20 5.88
C LEU A 28 8.59 1.80 6.32
N ALA A 29 9.62 2.03 5.50
CA ALA A 29 11.01 1.78 5.88
C ALA A 29 11.44 2.63 7.08
N ARG A 30 11.07 3.92 7.09
CA ARG A 30 11.32 4.82 8.22
C ARG A 30 10.63 4.34 9.49
N TRP A 31 9.34 4.01 9.42
CA TRP A 31 8.58 3.55 10.59
C TRP A 31 9.07 2.20 11.12
N ALA A 32 9.40 1.26 10.23
CA ALA A 32 10.00 -0.03 10.61
C ALA A 32 11.34 0.17 11.33
N GLY A 33 12.22 1.03 10.78
CA GLY A 33 13.49 1.38 11.40
C GLY A 33 13.34 2.05 12.78
N ALA A 34 12.20 2.68 13.05
CA ALA A 34 11.85 3.29 14.34
C ALA A 34 11.06 2.36 15.26
N GLY A 35 10.83 1.10 14.88
CA GLY A 35 10.23 0.07 15.73
C GLY A 35 8.73 -0.15 15.58
N ALA A 36 8.08 0.42 14.57
CA ALA A 36 6.68 0.12 14.26
C ALA A 36 6.46 -1.34 13.85
N GLU A 37 5.40 -1.96 14.33
CA GLU A 37 4.95 -3.27 13.86
C GLU A 37 4.13 -3.12 12.58
N ILE A 38 4.69 -3.51 11.45
CA ILE A 38 4.05 -3.29 10.14
C ILE A 38 3.67 -4.62 9.49
N THR A 39 2.42 -4.75 9.11
CA THR A 39 1.90 -5.83 8.27
C THR A 39 1.50 -5.26 6.91
N VAL A 40 2.09 -5.77 5.84
CA VAL A 40 1.69 -5.46 4.46
C VAL A 40 0.77 -6.54 3.93
N VAL A 41 -0.32 -6.14 3.29
CA VAL A 41 -1.30 -7.02 2.65
C VAL A 41 -1.35 -6.70 1.17
N ILE A 42 -1.19 -7.73 0.35
CA ILE A 42 -1.33 -7.67 -1.11
C ILE A 42 -2.59 -8.45 -1.47
N CYS A 43 -3.60 -7.77 -2.01
CA CYS A 43 -4.92 -8.38 -2.26
C CYS A 43 -4.92 -9.25 -3.51
N CYS A 44 -4.31 -8.79 -4.59
CA CYS A 44 -4.32 -9.47 -5.89
C CYS A 44 -2.99 -10.18 -6.17
N SER A 45 -3.07 -11.25 -6.94
CA SER A 45 -1.94 -12.15 -7.15
C SER A 45 -0.90 -11.66 -8.17
N GLY A 46 -1.21 -10.60 -8.93
CA GLY A 46 -0.35 -10.10 -9.99
C GLY A 46 -0.34 -10.97 -11.26
N ASP A 47 -1.37 -11.81 -11.45
CA ASP A 47 -1.42 -12.83 -12.50
C ASP A 47 -1.57 -12.28 -13.93
N LYS A 48 -1.96 -11.00 -14.08
CA LYS A 48 -2.11 -10.34 -15.39
C LYS A 48 -1.08 -9.24 -15.67
N GLY A 49 -0.13 -9.03 -14.78
CA GLY A 49 0.91 -7.99 -14.92
C GLY A 49 2.05 -8.38 -15.86
N SER A 50 1.78 -8.80 -17.11
CA SER A 50 2.78 -9.08 -18.12
C SER A 50 2.31 -8.68 -19.51
N SER A 51 3.19 -8.04 -20.29
CA SER A 51 2.99 -7.75 -21.72
C SER A 51 3.31 -8.94 -22.62
N ASP A 52 4.01 -9.98 -22.10
CA ASP A 52 4.28 -11.20 -22.83
C ASP A 52 3.04 -12.11 -22.89
N ALA A 53 2.43 -12.22 -24.06
CA ALA A 53 1.26 -13.08 -24.30
C ALA A 53 1.52 -14.58 -24.03
N LYS A 54 2.79 -15.01 -23.92
CA LYS A 54 3.17 -16.39 -23.60
C LYS A 54 3.41 -16.60 -22.10
N ALA A 55 3.40 -15.55 -21.31
CA ALA A 55 3.59 -15.64 -19.87
C ALA A 55 2.49 -16.52 -19.25
N LYS A 56 2.91 -17.50 -18.45
CA LYS A 56 1.97 -18.38 -17.73
C LYS A 56 1.56 -17.71 -16.41
N PRO A 57 0.27 -17.45 -16.17
CA PRO A 57 -0.19 -16.76 -14.95
C PRO A 57 0.37 -17.36 -13.66
N ALA A 58 0.33 -18.69 -13.52
CA ALA A 58 0.87 -19.36 -12.33
C ALA A 58 2.39 -19.19 -12.13
N ALA A 59 3.17 -19.00 -13.20
CA ALA A 59 4.60 -18.71 -13.09
C ALA A 59 4.82 -17.24 -12.68
N LEU A 60 4.02 -16.34 -13.24
CA LEU A 60 4.06 -14.92 -12.91
C LEU A 60 3.70 -14.67 -11.44
N ILE A 61 2.62 -15.26 -10.94
CA ILE A 61 2.25 -15.20 -9.52
C ILE A 61 3.44 -15.58 -8.63
N ARG A 62 4.04 -16.74 -8.88
CA ARG A 62 5.20 -17.20 -8.08
C ARG A 62 6.40 -16.27 -8.16
N ARG A 63 6.66 -15.70 -9.35
CA ARG A 63 7.74 -14.73 -9.53
C ARG A 63 7.46 -13.45 -8.74
N ARG A 64 6.30 -12.83 -8.95
CA ARG A 64 5.92 -11.58 -8.28
C ARG A 64 5.84 -11.73 -6.76
N ALA A 65 5.39 -12.88 -6.25
CA ALA A 65 5.41 -13.15 -4.81
C ALA A 65 6.84 -13.19 -4.22
N LYS A 66 7.82 -13.73 -4.96
CA LYS A 66 9.24 -13.71 -4.54
C LYS A 66 9.82 -12.29 -4.61
N GLU A 67 9.50 -11.54 -5.64
CA GLU A 67 9.90 -10.16 -5.82
C GLU A 67 9.36 -9.28 -4.69
N ALA A 68 8.07 -9.42 -4.35
CA ALA A 68 7.46 -8.71 -3.22
C ALA A 68 8.09 -9.08 -1.88
N ALA A 69 8.41 -10.36 -1.64
CA ALA A 69 9.09 -10.77 -0.41
C ALA A 69 10.51 -10.15 -0.32
N ALA A 70 11.24 -10.08 -1.43
CA ALA A 70 12.56 -9.43 -1.48
C ALA A 70 12.45 -7.92 -1.26
N ALA A 71 11.44 -7.27 -1.85
CA ALA A 71 11.16 -5.85 -1.65
C ALA A 71 10.84 -5.53 -0.20
N MET A 72 9.96 -6.32 0.45
CA MET A 72 9.67 -6.17 1.88
C MET A 72 10.92 -6.34 2.73
N GLY A 73 11.76 -7.36 2.46
CA GLY A 73 13.05 -7.53 3.15
C GLY A 73 13.97 -6.32 3.00
N THR A 74 13.97 -5.66 1.83
CA THR A 74 14.74 -4.43 1.58
C THR A 74 14.22 -3.26 2.41
N LEU A 75 12.91 -3.17 2.65
CA LEU A 75 12.30 -2.17 3.53
C LEU A 75 12.45 -2.49 5.02
N GLY A 76 13.02 -3.64 5.39
CA GLY A 76 13.11 -4.10 6.78
C GLY A 76 11.80 -4.68 7.32
N LEU A 77 10.92 -5.13 6.42
CA LEU A 77 9.58 -5.64 6.73
C LEU A 77 9.50 -7.17 6.60
N PRO A 78 8.55 -7.81 7.29
CA PRO A 78 8.27 -9.23 7.07
C PRO A 78 7.65 -9.47 5.69
N THR A 79 7.67 -10.73 5.24
CA THR A 79 6.98 -11.17 4.02
C THR A 79 5.51 -10.75 4.06
N PRO A 80 4.95 -10.21 2.96
CA PRO A 80 3.59 -9.70 2.95
C PRO A 80 2.55 -10.83 3.06
N VAL A 81 1.39 -10.52 3.61
CA VAL A 81 0.21 -11.37 3.54
C VAL A 81 -0.38 -11.25 2.14
N ASN A 82 -0.44 -12.37 1.41
CA ASN A 82 -1.03 -12.41 0.07
C ASN A 82 -2.44 -13.03 0.15
N LEU A 83 -3.48 -12.28 -0.24
CA LEU A 83 -4.85 -12.79 -0.28
C LEU A 83 -5.11 -13.63 -1.54
N GLY A 84 -4.34 -13.41 -2.61
CA GLY A 84 -4.33 -14.27 -3.80
C GLY A 84 -5.52 -14.12 -4.75
N HIS A 85 -6.24 -13.00 -4.68
CA HIS A 85 -7.34 -12.73 -5.60
C HIS A 85 -6.84 -12.45 -7.03
N PRO A 86 -7.62 -12.76 -8.07
CA PRO A 86 -7.19 -12.53 -9.45
C PRO A 86 -7.26 -11.05 -9.82
N ASP A 87 -6.25 -10.57 -10.57
CA ASP A 87 -6.16 -9.18 -11.03
C ASP A 87 -7.34 -8.80 -11.93
N GLY A 88 -7.81 -7.55 -11.82
CA GLY A 88 -8.87 -6.98 -12.65
C GLY A 88 -10.21 -7.68 -12.53
N SER A 89 -10.45 -8.44 -11.46
CA SER A 89 -11.65 -9.25 -11.27
C SER A 89 -12.47 -8.83 -10.04
N ILE A 90 -12.10 -7.72 -9.39
CA ILE A 90 -12.80 -7.25 -8.20
C ILE A 90 -14.18 -6.71 -8.60
N ASP A 91 -15.20 -7.50 -8.33
CA ASP A 91 -16.62 -7.12 -8.38
C ASP A 91 -17.14 -6.81 -6.96
N GLU A 92 -18.41 -6.54 -6.81
CA GLU A 92 -19.02 -6.23 -5.51
C GLU A 92 -18.87 -7.38 -4.50
N SER A 93 -19.01 -8.63 -4.95
CA SER A 93 -18.87 -9.81 -4.09
C SER A 93 -17.44 -9.98 -3.59
N LEU A 94 -16.47 -9.88 -4.48
CA LEU A 94 -15.06 -10.00 -4.14
C LEU A 94 -14.58 -8.81 -3.29
N ARG A 95 -15.03 -7.58 -3.60
CA ARG A 95 -14.75 -6.41 -2.76
C ARG A 95 -15.28 -6.60 -1.34
N ARG A 96 -16.48 -7.16 -1.17
CA ARG A 96 -17.02 -7.52 0.15
C ARG A 96 -16.16 -8.57 0.85
N GLN A 97 -15.67 -9.58 0.13
CA GLN A 97 -14.79 -10.60 0.69
C GLN A 97 -13.49 -9.98 1.18
N ILE A 98 -12.80 -9.19 0.34
CA ILE A 98 -11.57 -8.47 0.68
C ILE A 98 -11.79 -7.60 1.93
N ARG A 99 -12.92 -6.88 1.99
CA ARG A 99 -13.27 -6.06 3.15
C ARG A 99 -13.33 -6.89 4.43
N GLY A 100 -13.97 -8.06 4.41
CA GLY A 100 -14.01 -8.96 5.57
C GLY A 100 -12.63 -9.49 5.97
N GLU A 101 -11.76 -9.80 5.00
CA GLU A 101 -10.37 -10.22 5.24
C GLU A 101 -9.56 -9.08 5.88
N VAL A 102 -9.76 -7.85 5.41
CA VAL A 102 -9.10 -6.66 6.00
C VAL A 102 -9.61 -6.38 7.41
N VAL A 103 -10.92 -6.51 7.68
CA VAL A 103 -11.48 -6.41 9.04
C VAL A 103 -10.82 -7.40 9.99
N GLU A 104 -10.68 -8.64 9.56
CA GLU A 104 -10.01 -9.68 10.34
C GLU A 104 -8.57 -9.31 10.68
N LEU A 105 -7.82 -8.83 9.68
CA LEU A 105 -6.42 -8.42 9.87
C LEU A 105 -6.30 -7.18 10.77
N ILE A 106 -7.16 -6.17 10.63
CA ILE A 106 -7.20 -5.01 11.54
C ILE A 106 -7.37 -5.48 12.99
N ARG A 107 -8.31 -6.39 13.23
CA ARG A 107 -8.60 -6.93 14.56
C ARG A 107 -7.47 -7.79 15.11
N GLN A 108 -6.92 -8.70 14.29
CA GLN A 108 -5.81 -9.58 14.71
C GLN A 108 -4.52 -8.83 15.00
N ARG A 109 -4.18 -7.84 14.15
CA ARG A 109 -2.96 -7.03 14.30
C ARG A 109 -3.14 -5.86 15.25
N ARG A 110 -4.37 -5.59 15.68
CA ARG A 110 -4.73 -4.40 16.47
C ARG A 110 -4.13 -3.14 15.87
N ALA A 111 -4.33 -2.98 14.54
CA ALA A 111 -3.73 -1.90 13.79
C ALA A 111 -4.17 -0.53 14.31
N GLU A 112 -3.21 0.29 14.68
CA GLU A 112 -3.42 1.70 15.04
C GLU A 112 -3.68 2.54 13.79
N VAL A 113 -2.90 2.28 12.75
CA VAL A 113 -3.01 2.95 11.44
C VAL A 113 -3.33 1.93 10.36
N VAL A 114 -4.36 2.21 9.55
CA VAL A 114 -4.61 1.52 8.29
C VAL A 114 -4.18 2.43 7.15
N LEU A 115 -3.34 1.91 6.24
CA LEU A 115 -2.82 2.62 5.08
C LEU A 115 -3.26 1.90 3.82
N CYS A 116 -3.87 2.61 2.86
CA CYS A 116 -4.39 2.02 1.62
C CYS A 116 -4.37 3.03 0.46
N PRO A 117 -4.59 2.59 -0.79
CA PRO A 117 -4.76 3.51 -1.91
C PRO A 117 -5.95 4.44 -1.71
N ASP A 118 -5.83 5.71 -2.14
CA ASP A 118 -6.98 6.62 -2.18
C ASP A 118 -7.97 6.18 -3.27
N PRO A 119 -9.17 5.68 -2.90
CA PRO A 119 -10.14 5.22 -3.89
C PRO A 119 -10.79 6.34 -4.70
N THR A 120 -10.65 7.59 -4.25
CA THR A 120 -11.21 8.77 -4.92
C THR A 120 -10.27 9.36 -5.97
N ALA A 121 -8.99 9.00 -5.94
CA ALA A 121 -8.00 9.42 -6.89
C ALA A 121 -8.12 8.62 -8.19
N VAL A 122 -8.86 9.14 -9.17
CA VAL A 122 -9.17 8.43 -10.43
C VAL A 122 -8.24 8.85 -11.57
N LEU A 123 -8.03 10.15 -11.75
CA LEU A 123 -7.30 10.70 -12.89
C LEU A 123 -6.05 11.46 -12.42
N PHE A 124 -4.88 10.97 -12.75
CA PHE A 124 -3.61 11.65 -12.47
C PHE A 124 -3.17 12.47 -13.68
N GLY A 125 -3.47 13.75 -13.65
CA GLY A 125 -3.23 14.67 -14.75
C GLY A 125 -3.95 14.24 -16.03
N ARG A 126 -3.20 14.21 -17.16
CA ARG A 126 -3.72 13.82 -18.47
C ARG A 126 -3.23 12.45 -18.96
N HIS A 127 -2.46 11.73 -18.14
CA HIS A 127 -1.64 10.62 -18.62
C HIS A 127 -1.93 9.29 -17.93
N TYR A 128 -2.53 9.29 -16.74
CA TYR A 128 -2.76 8.05 -16.00
C TYR A 128 -4.16 7.99 -15.41
N VAL A 129 -4.86 6.89 -15.69
CA VAL A 129 -6.12 6.52 -15.04
C VAL A 129 -5.77 5.48 -13.97
N ASN A 130 -6.11 5.76 -12.71
CA ASN A 130 -5.82 4.86 -11.61
C ASN A 130 -6.47 3.49 -11.83
N HIS A 131 -5.71 2.43 -11.58
CA HIS A 131 -6.17 1.07 -11.79
C HIS A 131 -7.46 0.79 -10.99
N ARG A 132 -8.38 0.03 -11.58
CA ARG A 132 -9.64 -0.29 -10.92
C ARG A 132 -9.41 -1.01 -9.59
N ASP A 133 -8.51 -1.99 -9.55
CA ASP A 133 -8.22 -2.77 -8.35
C ASP A 133 -7.67 -1.88 -7.22
N HIS A 134 -6.86 -0.85 -7.51
CA HIS A 134 -6.41 0.10 -6.48
C HIS A 134 -7.60 0.79 -5.82
N ARG A 135 -8.57 1.24 -6.62
CA ARG A 135 -9.77 1.92 -6.12
C ARG A 135 -10.66 0.96 -5.34
N ASP A 136 -10.89 -0.25 -5.85
CA ASP A 136 -11.74 -1.25 -5.19
C ASP A 136 -11.13 -1.75 -3.87
N VAL A 137 -9.82 -1.98 -3.82
CA VAL A 137 -9.09 -2.28 -2.57
C VAL A 137 -9.11 -1.09 -1.62
N GLY A 138 -8.92 0.12 -2.13
CA GLY A 138 -9.04 1.35 -1.33
C GLY A 138 -10.40 1.48 -0.67
N TRP A 139 -11.51 1.27 -1.41
CA TRP A 139 -12.87 1.25 -0.85
C TRP A 139 -13.05 0.16 0.20
N ALA A 140 -12.56 -1.06 -0.07
CA ALA A 140 -12.67 -2.16 0.89
C ALA A 140 -11.93 -1.86 2.20
N ALA A 141 -10.71 -1.33 2.13
CA ALA A 141 -9.91 -0.99 3.30
C ALA A 141 -10.48 0.22 4.07
N LEU A 142 -10.99 1.24 3.36
CA LEU A 142 -11.64 2.41 3.96
C LEU A 142 -12.86 1.99 4.78
N ASP A 143 -13.80 1.24 4.17
CA ASP A 143 -15.01 0.77 4.86
C ASP A 143 -14.66 -0.13 6.06
N ALA A 144 -13.68 -1.03 5.89
CA ALA A 144 -13.20 -1.91 6.95
C ALA A 144 -12.68 -1.12 8.15
N ALA A 145 -11.83 -0.11 7.91
CA ALA A 145 -11.18 0.66 8.97
C ALA A 145 -12.12 1.67 9.63
N ALA A 146 -12.91 2.41 8.82
CA ALA A 146 -13.71 3.51 9.32
C ALA A 146 -14.97 3.06 10.08
N HIS A 147 -15.57 1.92 9.69
CA HIS A 147 -16.89 1.55 10.16
C HIS A 147 -17.02 0.13 10.70
N GLU A 148 -16.29 -0.84 10.15
CA GLU A 148 -16.65 -2.24 10.38
C GLU A 148 -15.77 -2.94 11.43
N ALA A 149 -14.47 -2.67 11.47
CA ALA A 149 -13.55 -3.37 12.36
C ALA A 149 -13.80 -3.06 13.84
N GLY A 150 -14.24 -1.84 14.16
CA GLY A 150 -14.56 -1.39 15.53
C GLY A 150 -15.90 -1.89 16.06
N LEU A 151 -16.82 -2.37 15.22
CA LEU A 151 -18.19 -2.69 15.61
C LEU A 151 -18.44 -4.20 15.68
N PRO A 152 -18.99 -4.73 16.81
CA PRO A 152 -19.10 -6.18 17.04
C PRO A 152 -20.11 -6.89 16.12
N HIS A 153 -21.08 -6.16 15.56
CA HIS A 153 -22.11 -6.76 14.69
C HIS A 153 -21.67 -6.88 13.22
N TYR A 154 -20.59 -6.18 12.83
CA TYR A 154 -19.96 -6.45 11.54
C TYR A 154 -18.98 -7.61 11.68
N TRP A 155 -19.09 -8.59 10.80
CA TRP A 155 -18.18 -9.72 10.74
C TRP A 155 -17.97 -10.40 12.11
N PRO A 156 -19.04 -10.90 12.77
CA PRO A 156 -18.97 -11.39 14.16
C PRO A 156 -17.99 -12.55 14.35
N ASP A 157 -17.76 -13.33 13.28
CA ASP A 157 -16.89 -14.51 13.30
C ASP A 157 -15.41 -14.18 12.96
N ARG A 158 -15.06 -12.89 12.76
CA ARG A 158 -13.72 -12.45 12.35
C ARG A 158 -12.95 -11.73 13.47
N GLY A 159 -12.99 -12.29 14.67
CA GLY A 159 -12.23 -11.80 15.83
C GLY A 159 -12.89 -10.67 16.62
N ALA A 160 -12.29 -10.32 17.76
CA ALA A 160 -12.78 -9.28 18.65
C ALA A 160 -12.65 -7.89 18.01
N PRO A 161 -13.66 -7.00 18.19
CA PRO A 161 -13.65 -5.67 17.62
C PRO A 161 -12.39 -4.86 18.01
N HIS A 162 -11.88 -4.11 17.05
CA HIS A 162 -10.78 -3.18 17.24
C HIS A 162 -10.94 -2.00 16.30
N GLN A 163 -10.95 -0.79 16.84
CA GLN A 163 -11.01 0.45 16.08
C GLN A 163 -9.60 0.94 15.80
N ALA A 164 -9.24 1.08 14.53
CA ALA A 164 -8.03 1.81 14.15
C ALA A 164 -8.21 3.30 14.47
N SER A 165 -7.14 3.96 14.92
CA SER A 165 -7.17 5.38 15.23
C SER A 165 -7.12 6.27 14.01
N GLU A 166 -6.49 5.77 12.94
CA GLU A 166 -6.21 6.56 11.75
C GLU A 166 -6.34 5.73 10.46
N LEU A 167 -6.81 6.40 9.42
CA LEU A 167 -6.77 5.91 8.05
C LEU A 167 -5.92 6.86 7.20
N TRP A 168 -4.93 6.31 6.49
CA TRP A 168 -4.04 7.05 5.62
C TRP A 168 -4.23 6.62 4.18
N LEU A 169 -4.59 7.57 3.32
CA LEU A 169 -4.81 7.33 1.90
C LEU A 169 -3.57 7.73 1.11
N ALA A 170 -2.92 6.74 0.50
CA ALA A 170 -1.74 6.91 -0.33
C ALA A 170 -2.11 7.11 -1.81
N GLY A 171 -1.26 7.77 -2.58
CA GLY A 171 -1.56 8.06 -3.99
C GLY A 171 -2.77 8.96 -4.15
N THR A 172 -3.00 9.85 -3.21
CA THR A 172 -4.09 10.83 -3.20
C THR A 172 -3.80 12.03 -4.12
N LEU A 173 -4.86 12.68 -4.57
CA LEU A 173 -4.78 13.98 -5.26
C LEU A 173 -4.91 15.17 -4.30
N GLU A 174 -5.24 14.90 -3.04
CA GLU A 174 -5.49 15.91 -2.00
C GLU A 174 -4.66 15.62 -0.73
N PRO A 175 -3.31 15.58 -0.82
CA PRO A 175 -2.49 15.32 0.34
C PRO A 175 -2.59 16.47 1.35
N ASP A 176 -2.74 16.13 2.62
CA ASP A 176 -2.76 17.07 3.76
C ASP A 176 -1.66 16.79 4.77
N THR A 177 -1.05 15.60 4.69
CA THR A 177 -0.05 15.09 5.61
C THR A 177 1.12 14.51 4.84
N TRP A 178 2.35 14.83 5.24
CA TRP A 178 3.57 14.36 4.60
C TRP A 178 4.49 13.71 5.62
N VAL A 179 5.19 12.66 5.21
CA VAL A 179 6.27 12.04 5.97
C VAL A 179 7.59 12.31 5.26
N ASP A 180 8.56 12.84 5.99
CA ASP A 180 9.93 13.02 5.49
C ASP A 180 10.57 11.64 5.26
N ILE A 181 10.98 11.38 4.02
CA ILE A 181 11.63 10.14 3.62
C ILE A 181 13.06 10.36 3.12
N SER A 182 13.67 11.50 3.44
CA SER A 182 15.01 11.83 2.94
C SER A 182 16.04 10.76 3.25
N ASP A 183 15.97 10.15 4.43
CA ASP A 183 16.88 9.07 4.85
C ASP A 183 16.47 7.69 4.32
N SER A 184 15.23 7.50 3.85
CA SER A 184 14.69 6.21 3.39
C SER A 184 14.39 6.15 1.89
N LEU A 185 14.60 7.24 1.13
CA LEU A 185 14.36 7.29 -0.31
C LEU A 185 15.14 6.24 -1.09
N GLU A 186 16.43 6.07 -0.78
CA GLU A 186 17.28 5.06 -1.42
C GLU A 186 16.78 3.64 -1.13
N THR A 187 16.33 3.40 0.09
CA THR A 187 15.74 2.11 0.49
C THR A 187 14.45 1.81 -0.28
N LYS A 188 13.57 2.82 -0.43
CA LYS A 188 12.37 2.74 -1.29
C LYS A 188 12.73 2.42 -2.73
N ALA A 189 13.69 3.13 -3.31
CA ALA A 189 14.11 2.92 -4.70
C ALA A 189 14.64 1.49 -4.91
N ARG A 190 15.49 0.98 -4.00
CA ARG A 190 15.99 -0.39 -4.06
C ARG A 190 14.88 -1.43 -3.90
N ALA A 191 13.89 -1.19 -3.04
CA ALA A 191 12.77 -2.10 -2.88
C ALA A 191 11.94 -2.22 -4.17
N LEU A 192 11.64 -1.09 -4.83
CA LEU A 192 10.97 -1.09 -6.13
C LEU A 192 11.75 -1.85 -7.21
N MET A 193 13.08 -1.77 -7.20
CA MET A 193 13.92 -2.50 -8.15
C MET A 193 13.90 -4.02 -7.96
N CYS A 194 13.39 -4.54 -6.84
CA CYS A 194 13.18 -5.98 -6.64
C CYS A 194 12.08 -6.55 -7.56
N HIS A 195 11.18 -5.71 -8.10
CA HIS A 195 10.09 -6.12 -8.99
C HIS A 195 10.53 -6.20 -10.46
N GLU A 196 11.59 -6.97 -10.72
CA GLU A 196 12.21 -7.10 -12.04
C GLU A 196 11.21 -7.50 -13.14
N SER A 197 10.16 -8.27 -12.80
CA SER A 197 9.13 -8.68 -13.76
C SER A 197 8.28 -7.53 -14.27
N GLN A 198 8.31 -6.38 -13.60
CA GLN A 198 7.52 -5.19 -13.92
C GLN A 198 8.38 -4.05 -14.52
N LEU A 199 9.69 -4.26 -14.63
CA LEU A 199 10.61 -3.28 -15.19
C LEU A 199 10.87 -3.58 -16.67
N GLU A 200 10.52 -2.64 -17.56
CA GLU A 200 10.84 -2.74 -18.99
C GLU A 200 12.31 -2.44 -19.30
N GLU A 201 12.93 -1.56 -18.47
CA GLU A 201 14.37 -1.21 -18.52
C GLU A 201 14.96 -1.07 -17.12
N PRO A 202 16.24 -1.42 -16.90
CA PRO A 202 16.80 -1.41 -15.58
C PRO A 202 17.03 0.01 -15.03
N GLY A 203 16.35 0.27 -13.93
CA GLY A 203 16.84 1.04 -12.80
C GLY A 203 16.78 2.56 -12.87
N GLU A 204 17.41 3.24 -13.79
CA GLU A 204 17.58 4.71 -13.72
C GLU A 204 16.29 5.52 -13.95
N TRP A 205 15.44 5.05 -14.86
CA TRP A 205 14.16 5.73 -15.12
C TRP A 205 13.23 5.67 -13.90
N LEU A 206 13.10 4.48 -13.31
CA LEU A 206 12.25 4.26 -12.14
C LEU A 206 12.78 5.08 -10.95
N ARG A 207 14.11 5.05 -10.73
CA ARG A 207 14.76 5.86 -9.69
C ARG A 207 14.43 7.34 -9.86
N ARG A 208 14.63 7.89 -11.06
CA ARG A 208 14.29 9.30 -11.36
C ARG A 208 12.81 9.62 -11.15
N MET A 209 11.91 8.70 -11.47
CA MET A 209 10.48 8.89 -11.25
C MET A 209 10.16 8.97 -9.75
N VAL A 210 10.71 8.04 -8.96
CA VAL A 210 10.55 8.03 -7.49
C VAL A 210 11.10 9.29 -6.86
N GLU A 211 12.32 9.71 -7.25
CA GLU A 211 12.97 10.93 -6.76
C GLU A 211 12.15 12.17 -7.08
N ARG A 212 11.70 12.34 -8.32
CA ARG A 212 10.88 13.50 -8.73
C ARG A 212 9.57 13.60 -7.94
N ARG A 213 8.90 12.48 -7.70
CA ARG A 213 7.67 12.47 -6.93
C ARG A 213 7.94 12.84 -5.49
N ALA A 214 8.94 12.22 -4.86
CA ALA A 214 9.35 12.52 -3.49
C ALA A 214 9.84 13.97 -3.33
N GLU A 215 10.53 14.52 -4.33
CA GLU A 215 10.96 15.94 -4.36
C GLU A 215 9.74 16.88 -4.44
N SER A 216 8.74 16.55 -5.26
CA SER A 216 7.51 17.34 -5.37
C SER A 216 6.76 17.40 -4.04
N ASP A 217 6.60 16.25 -3.37
CA ASP A 217 5.97 16.17 -2.05
C ASP A 217 6.84 16.84 -0.99
N GLY A 218 8.17 16.70 -1.08
CA GLY A 218 9.12 17.38 -0.21
C GLY A 218 9.02 18.90 -0.27
N LYS A 219 8.86 19.47 -1.46
CA LYS A 219 8.62 20.92 -1.63
C LYS A 219 7.37 21.40 -0.93
N ALA A 220 6.28 20.60 -0.99
CA ALA A 220 5.03 20.91 -0.29
C ALA A 220 5.17 20.80 1.24
N ALA A 221 6.03 19.91 1.71
CA ALA A 221 6.28 19.65 3.13
C ALA A 221 7.39 20.51 3.76
N GLY A 222 8.21 21.18 2.95
CA GLY A 222 9.37 21.97 3.42
C GLY A 222 10.59 21.10 3.79
N VAL A 223 10.72 19.91 3.18
CA VAL A 223 11.84 18.98 3.34
C VAL A 223 12.41 18.57 1.97
N GLN A 224 13.52 17.83 1.94
CA GLN A 224 14.13 17.44 0.66
C GLN A 224 13.26 16.43 -0.09
N TYR A 225 12.82 15.37 0.57
CA TYR A 225 11.98 14.32 0.01
C TYR A 225 10.88 13.93 0.99
N ALA A 226 9.66 13.76 0.50
CA ALA A 226 8.53 13.31 1.30
C ALA A 226 7.63 12.34 0.54
N GLU A 227 6.76 11.66 1.28
CA GLU A 227 5.58 10.98 0.77
C GLU A 227 4.33 11.67 1.31
N GLY A 228 3.39 11.99 0.41
CA GLY A 228 2.14 12.69 0.73
C GLY A 228 0.97 11.74 0.88
N PHE A 229 0.15 11.99 1.90
CA PHE A 229 -1.03 11.22 2.26
C PHE A 229 -2.21 12.15 2.56
N ARG A 230 -3.42 11.63 2.41
CA ARG A 230 -4.61 12.19 3.04
C ARG A 230 -4.87 11.42 4.33
N ARG A 231 -4.83 12.11 5.48
CA ARG A 231 -4.96 11.52 6.80
C ARG A 231 -6.34 11.76 7.38
N ILE A 232 -6.98 10.70 7.86
CA ILE A 232 -8.31 10.74 8.46
C ILE A 232 -8.20 10.18 9.89
N LEU A 233 -8.66 10.94 10.87
CA LEU A 233 -8.75 10.50 12.26
C LEU A 233 -10.06 9.75 12.46
N LEU A 234 -9.98 8.53 12.98
CA LEU A 234 -11.08 7.59 13.18
C LEU A 234 -11.37 7.45 14.69
N GLY A 235 -11.66 8.55 15.36
CA GLY A 235 -11.71 8.50 16.77
C GLY A 235 -12.94 8.71 17.47
#